data_f49722740f8020885a48cd56b7201125
#
_entry.id   f49722740f8020885a48cd56b7201125
#
_cell.length_a   1.000
_cell.length_b   1.000
_cell.length_c   1.000
_cell.angle_alpha   90.00
_cell.angle_beta   90.00
_cell.angle_gamma   90.00
#
_symmetry.space_group_name_H-M   'P 1'
#
loop_
_entity.id
_entity.type
_entity.pdbx_description
1 polymer ?
#
loop_
_entity_poly.entity_id
_entity_poly.type
_entity_poly.pdbx_seq_one_letter_code
_entity_poly.pdbx_strand_id
1 'polypeptide(L)'
;MIEDFNPWWASREGVEEVEIYRRYAESEVRWRPDLIDRLSLRPFSLNFVFGPRQVGKSTALILLVKELLERGVHPKSIFYLSCDAIADYRELAEVLRMYLKVRRAEGISSSYILLDEVTYPREWFRAVKSMIDMGYFRNDVLVLSGSLSISARREAETFAGRRGHGRNLVMLPLPFGRFAELFGLRLPRGGLEYVLGGYMRFLQYVSRLVDAFETYLAVGGFPNAVREYFKYGRISSAYGDFVSAVLSDLNKLRRSETFFKLTVRAIVEKTPSRFSYHTISKSFGVGMVKTAVSYVELLEKMFLLKTVYAMDTSGEVQPRREKKFYFIDPFIYRAFARWTMAKPPDEHALAEAAAATHLARLYDVFYLRHDGEIDAVVRSGDAYIGIEVKYGRAEGARRVLGVVKRIYTLSRDSADEGVIPTPLFLALLDVPQTVEVPILA
;
A
#
# COMPACT_ATOMS: atom_id res chain seq x y z
N MET A 1 15.82 -28.20 -6.76
CA MET A 1 15.99 -26.76 -6.43
C MET A 1 14.88 -25.89 -7.04
N ILE A 2 14.75 -25.73 -8.38
CA ILE A 2 13.65 -24.90 -8.93
C ILE A 2 12.28 -25.57 -8.82
N GLU A 3 12.22 -26.90 -8.79
CA GLU A 3 11.00 -27.70 -8.61
C GLU A 3 10.39 -27.51 -7.22
N ASP A 4 11.22 -27.33 -6.19
CA ASP A 4 10.78 -27.13 -4.81
C ASP A 4 9.95 -25.84 -4.65
N PHE A 5 10.24 -24.81 -5.45
CA PHE A 5 9.46 -23.60 -5.51
C PHE A 5 8.19 -23.72 -6.37
N ASN A 6 8.06 -24.79 -7.16
CA ASN A 6 7.01 -24.96 -8.17
C ASN A 6 6.35 -26.35 -8.07
N PRO A 7 5.79 -26.73 -6.91
CA PRO A 7 5.24 -28.07 -6.69
C PRO A 7 4.09 -28.41 -7.65
N TRP A 8 3.43 -27.42 -8.23
CA TRP A 8 2.40 -27.62 -9.28
C TRP A 8 2.96 -28.16 -10.59
N TRP A 9 4.27 -28.26 -10.77
CA TRP A 9 4.86 -28.92 -11.95
C TRP A 9 4.69 -30.45 -11.89
N ALA A 10 4.59 -31.01 -10.70
CA ALA A 10 4.29 -32.43 -10.51
C ALA A 10 2.78 -32.72 -10.55
N SER A 11 1.97 -31.92 -9.87
CA SER A 11 0.52 -31.98 -9.86
C SER A 11 -0.05 -30.56 -9.75
N ARG A 12 -1.15 -30.24 -10.46
CA ARG A 12 -1.80 -28.92 -10.39
C ARG A 12 -2.19 -28.52 -8.97
N GLU A 13 -2.56 -29.50 -8.18
CA GLU A 13 -2.94 -29.37 -6.76
C GLU A 13 -1.74 -29.02 -5.88
N GLY A 14 -0.51 -29.22 -6.33
CA GLY A 14 0.71 -28.88 -5.60
C GLY A 14 0.80 -27.42 -5.15
N VAL A 15 0.08 -26.49 -5.81
CA VAL A 15 -0.02 -25.10 -5.33
C VAL A 15 -0.67 -25.01 -3.94
N GLU A 16 -1.53 -25.97 -3.58
CA GLU A 16 -2.19 -26.03 -2.27
C GLU A 16 -1.25 -26.50 -1.15
N GLU A 17 -0.12 -27.12 -1.52
CA GLU A 17 0.94 -27.53 -0.58
C GLU A 17 1.86 -26.36 -0.19
N VAL A 18 1.85 -25.27 -0.97
CA VAL A 18 2.65 -24.08 -0.68
C VAL A 18 2.18 -23.45 0.62
N GLU A 19 3.09 -23.28 1.58
CA GLU A 19 2.78 -22.75 2.92
C GLU A 19 2.05 -21.39 2.89
N ILE A 20 2.41 -20.51 1.94
CA ILE A 20 1.73 -19.21 1.74
C ILE A 20 0.26 -19.42 1.38
N TYR A 21 -0.06 -20.40 0.51
CA TYR A 21 -1.42 -20.72 0.14
C TYR A 21 -2.18 -21.36 1.31
N ARG A 22 -1.58 -22.31 2.03
CA ARG A 22 -2.19 -22.95 3.19
C ARG A 22 -2.62 -21.93 4.24
N ARG A 23 -1.72 -21.01 4.61
CA ARG A 23 -2.04 -19.93 5.56
C ARG A 23 -3.19 -19.04 5.10
N TYR A 24 -3.28 -18.79 3.80
CA TYR A 24 -4.40 -18.04 3.22
C TYR A 24 -5.68 -18.86 3.25
N ALA A 25 -5.64 -20.15 2.87
CA ALA A 25 -6.79 -21.02 2.80
C ALA A 25 -7.39 -21.34 4.20
N GLU A 26 -6.55 -21.49 5.21
CA GLU A 26 -6.93 -21.74 6.60
C GLU A 26 -7.45 -20.50 7.35
N SER A 27 -7.30 -19.30 6.77
CA SER A 27 -7.76 -18.08 7.41
C SER A 27 -9.30 -18.02 7.44
N GLU A 28 -9.86 -17.66 8.60
CA GLU A 28 -11.31 -17.44 8.78
C GLU A 28 -11.82 -16.31 7.89
N VAL A 29 -10.97 -15.29 7.64
CA VAL A 29 -11.26 -14.17 6.76
C VAL A 29 -10.27 -14.13 5.62
N ARG A 30 -10.80 -14.02 4.41
CA ARG A 30 -10.01 -14.02 3.17
C ARG A 30 -10.56 -13.00 2.20
N TRP A 31 -9.67 -12.39 1.45
CA TRP A 31 -10.04 -11.56 0.31
C TRP A 31 -9.08 -11.81 -0.84
N ARG A 32 -9.56 -11.65 -2.04
CA ARG A 32 -8.75 -11.70 -3.24
C ARG A 32 -8.13 -10.32 -3.48
N PRO A 33 -6.78 -10.21 -3.53
CA PRO A 33 -6.13 -8.93 -3.83
C PRO A 33 -6.46 -8.43 -5.23
N ASP A 34 -6.78 -7.14 -5.37
CA ASP A 34 -7.04 -6.52 -6.67
C ASP A 34 -5.79 -6.41 -7.55
N LEU A 35 -4.61 -6.63 -6.99
CA LEU A 35 -3.34 -6.73 -7.71
C LEU A 35 -3.44 -7.67 -8.91
N ILE A 36 -4.10 -8.81 -8.74
CA ILE A 36 -4.21 -9.86 -9.76
C ILE A 36 -4.89 -9.32 -11.04
N ASP A 37 -5.92 -8.49 -10.87
CA ASP A 37 -6.66 -7.90 -12.01
C ASP A 37 -5.91 -6.71 -12.65
N ARG A 38 -4.99 -6.11 -11.90
CA ARG A 38 -4.23 -4.96 -12.38
C ARG A 38 -2.94 -5.33 -13.10
N LEU A 39 -2.47 -6.56 -12.94
CA LEU A 39 -1.31 -7.06 -13.69
C LEU A 39 -1.63 -7.14 -15.19
N SER A 40 -0.69 -6.70 -16.00
CA SER A 40 -0.76 -6.99 -17.44
C SER A 40 -0.29 -8.42 -17.69
N LEU A 41 -1.21 -9.28 -18.12
CA LEU A 41 -0.93 -10.67 -18.49
C LEU A 41 -0.76 -10.87 -20.01
N ARG A 42 -0.61 -9.79 -20.78
CA ARG A 42 -0.33 -9.83 -22.23
C ARG A 42 1.18 -9.97 -22.45
N PRO A 43 1.65 -10.92 -23.24
CA PRO A 43 3.04 -10.97 -23.68
C PRO A 43 3.39 -9.81 -24.63
N PHE A 44 4.53 -9.19 -24.64
CA PHE A 44 5.47 -9.20 -23.51
C PHE A 44 5.09 -8.15 -22.48
N SER A 45 5.15 -8.54 -21.21
CA SER A 45 4.93 -7.61 -20.08
C SER A 45 6.00 -7.78 -19.03
N LEU A 46 6.53 -6.67 -18.54
CA LEU A 46 7.35 -6.61 -17.33
C LEU A 46 6.62 -5.77 -16.30
N ASN A 47 5.93 -6.44 -15.37
CA ASN A 47 5.23 -5.80 -14.26
C ASN A 47 6.14 -5.68 -13.04
N PHE A 48 6.13 -4.52 -12.40
CA PHE A 48 6.74 -4.32 -11.08
C PHE A 48 5.65 -4.18 -10.02
N VAL A 49 5.81 -4.91 -8.92
CA VAL A 49 4.91 -4.91 -7.76
C VAL A 49 5.67 -4.46 -6.53
N PHE A 50 5.43 -3.23 -6.12
CA PHE A 50 5.98 -2.65 -4.91
C PHE A 50 4.97 -2.64 -3.77
N GLY A 51 5.40 -2.23 -2.58
CA GLY A 51 4.54 -2.02 -1.43
C GLY A 51 5.23 -2.37 -0.12
N PRO A 52 4.65 -1.98 1.02
CA PRO A 52 5.26 -2.21 2.32
C PRO A 52 5.47 -3.70 2.61
N ARG A 53 6.31 -3.98 3.59
CA ARG A 53 6.47 -5.34 4.12
C ARG A 53 5.15 -5.88 4.63
N GLN A 54 4.94 -7.20 4.49
CA GLN A 54 3.79 -7.93 5.04
C GLN A 54 2.41 -7.49 4.50
N VAL A 55 2.36 -6.74 3.39
CA VAL A 55 1.10 -6.31 2.77
C VAL A 55 0.38 -7.41 1.97
N GLY A 56 1.07 -8.54 1.72
CA GLY A 56 0.49 -9.71 1.04
C GLY A 56 0.91 -9.89 -0.43
N LYS A 57 2.01 -9.28 -0.89
CA LYS A 57 2.51 -9.42 -2.27
C LYS A 57 2.74 -10.89 -2.67
N SER A 58 3.50 -11.63 -1.87
CA SER A 58 3.77 -13.06 -2.10
C SER A 58 2.48 -13.88 -2.17
N THR A 59 1.52 -13.60 -1.27
CA THR A 59 0.20 -14.25 -1.30
C THR A 59 -0.54 -13.97 -2.60
N ALA A 60 -0.52 -12.72 -3.08
CA ALA A 60 -1.16 -12.36 -4.35
C ALA A 60 -0.51 -13.08 -5.54
N LEU A 61 0.83 -13.26 -5.54
CA LEU A 61 1.53 -14.02 -6.60
C LEU A 61 1.15 -15.51 -6.58
N ILE A 62 1.07 -16.14 -5.40
CA ILE A 62 0.66 -17.55 -5.30
C ILE A 62 -0.81 -17.73 -5.66
N LEU A 63 -1.69 -16.79 -5.31
CA LEU A 63 -3.08 -16.80 -5.77
C LEU A 63 -3.19 -16.63 -7.31
N LEU A 64 -2.33 -15.82 -7.90
CA LEU A 64 -2.22 -15.73 -9.37
C LEU A 64 -1.82 -17.08 -9.97
N VAL A 65 -0.85 -17.79 -9.40
CA VAL A 65 -0.47 -19.15 -9.83
C VAL A 65 -1.71 -20.05 -9.82
N LYS A 66 -2.46 -20.08 -8.70
CA LYS A 66 -3.69 -20.88 -8.56
C LYS A 66 -4.70 -20.57 -9.65
N GLU A 67 -4.99 -19.28 -9.88
CA GLU A 67 -5.93 -18.86 -10.93
C GLU A 67 -5.47 -19.20 -12.35
N LEU A 68 -4.17 -19.09 -12.64
CA LEU A 68 -3.63 -19.50 -13.94
C LEU A 68 -3.78 -21.01 -14.18
N LEU A 69 -3.53 -21.82 -13.14
CA LEU A 69 -3.73 -23.27 -13.20
C LEU A 69 -5.22 -23.62 -13.42
N GLU A 70 -6.13 -22.95 -12.72
CA GLU A 70 -7.59 -23.12 -12.89
C GLU A 70 -8.08 -22.72 -14.28
N ARG A 71 -7.45 -21.72 -14.90
CA ARG A 71 -7.71 -21.33 -16.30
C ARG A 71 -7.12 -22.29 -17.34
N GLY A 72 -6.50 -23.40 -16.91
CA GLY A 72 -5.94 -24.42 -17.78
C GLY A 72 -4.53 -24.13 -18.30
N VAL A 73 -3.84 -23.10 -17.78
CA VAL A 73 -2.45 -22.83 -18.16
C VAL A 73 -1.57 -24.03 -17.83
N HIS A 74 -0.64 -24.36 -18.73
CA HIS A 74 0.26 -25.49 -18.54
C HIS A 74 1.14 -25.28 -17.29
N PRO A 75 1.20 -26.22 -16.34
CA PRO A 75 1.90 -26.02 -15.05
C PRO A 75 3.34 -25.53 -15.21
N LYS A 76 4.12 -26.14 -16.10
CA LYS A 76 5.53 -25.77 -16.34
C LYS A 76 5.72 -24.45 -17.10
N SER A 77 4.65 -23.82 -17.59
CA SER A 77 4.70 -22.44 -18.11
C SER A 77 4.54 -21.39 -17.00
N ILE A 78 4.29 -21.81 -15.76
CA ILE A 78 4.21 -20.95 -14.60
C ILE A 78 5.43 -21.21 -13.74
N PHE A 79 6.32 -20.21 -13.64
CA PHE A 79 7.55 -20.28 -12.85
C PHE A 79 7.51 -19.25 -11.74
N TYR A 80 7.62 -19.69 -10.50
CA TYR A 80 7.76 -18.85 -9.31
C TYR A 80 9.13 -19.09 -8.68
N LEU A 81 9.75 -18.00 -8.22
CA LEU A 81 11.01 -18.04 -7.48
C LEU A 81 10.97 -17.00 -6.35
N SER A 82 11.17 -17.43 -5.10
CA SER A 82 11.54 -16.53 -4.02
C SER A 82 13.02 -16.21 -4.13
N CYS A 83 13.34 -14.93 -4.34
CA CYS A 83 14.71 -14.49 -4.56
C CYS A 83 15.47 -14.19 -3.26
N ASP A 84 14.90 -14.44 -2.10
CA ASP A 84 15.49 -14.16 -0.79
C ASP A 84 16.70 -15.05 -0.46
N ALA A 85 16.76 -16.24 -1.06
CA ALA A 85 17.90 -17.16 -0.95
C ALA A 85 18.99 -16.96 -2.03
N ILE A 86 18.76 -16.04 -2.98
CA ILE A 86 19.70 -15.80 -4.11
C ILE A 86 20.71 -14.70 -3.72
N ALA A 87 21.99 -14.96 -3.92
CA ALA A 87 23.04 -14.04 -3.48
C ALA A 87 23.24 -12.83 -4.40
N ASP A 88 23.25 -13.05 -5.72
CA ASP A 88 23.53 -11.99 -6.69
C ASP A 88 22.91 -12.26 -8.07
N TYR A 89 23.13 -11.31 -9.00
CA TYR A 89 22.61 -11.36 -10.37
C TYR A 89 23.11 -12.57 -11.18
N ARG A 90 24.27 -13.14 -10.86
CA ARG A 90 24.86 -14.28 -11.61
C ARG A 90 24.07 -15.54 -11.29
N GLU A 91 23.88 -15.80 -10.00
CA GLU A 91 23.06 -16.90 -9.53
C GLU A 91 21.61 -16.79 -10.04
N LEU A 92 21.01 -15.58 -9.96
CA LEU A 92 19.68 -15.34 -10.53
C LEU A 92 19.63 -15.66 -12.04
N ALA A 93 20.65 -15.25 -12.80
CA ALA A 93 20.71 -15.54 -14.23
C ALA A 93 20.87 -17.05 -14.51
N GLU A 94 21.60 -17.77 -13.67
CA GLU A 94 21.73 -19.24 -13.78
C GLU A 94 20.41 -19.95 -13.54
N VAL A 95 19.68 -19.57 -12.47
CA VAL A 95 18.36 -20.12 -12.16
C VAL A 95 17.37 -19.85 -13.28
N LEU A 96 17.33 -18.63 -13.82
CA LEU A 96 16.47 -18.29 -14.96
C LEU A 96 16.84 -19.11 -16.21
N ARG A 97 18.14 -19.31 -16.51
CA ARG A 97 18.57 -20.16 -17.62
C ARG A 97 18.18 -21.64 -17.41
N MET A 98 18.24 -22.14 -16.18
CA MET A 98 17.76 -23.50 -15.86
C MET A 98 16.28 -23.63 -16.18
N TYR A 99 15.44 -22.69 -15.75
CA TYR A 99 14.03 -22.66 -16.10
C TYR A 99 13.81 -22.61 -17.63
N LEU A 100 14.55 -21.77 -18.35
CA LEU A 100 14.43 -21.67 -19.80
C LEU A 100 14.79 -23.00 -20.53
N LYS A 101 15.68 -23.82 -19.96
CA LYS A 101 15.97 -25.17 -20.48
C LYS A 101 14.78 -26.10 -20.24
N VAL A 102 14.19 -26.10 -19.03
CA VAL A 102 13.01 -26.90 -18.70
C VAL A 102 11.86 -26.57 -19.65
N ARG A 103 11.49 -25.29 -19.79
CA ARG A 103 10.38 -24.90 -20.67
C ARG A 103 10.62 -25.27 -22.14
N ARG A 104 11.89 -25.20 -22.62
CA ARG A 104 12.23 -25.60 -23.99
C ARG A 104 12.06 -27.08 -24.19
N ALA A 105 12.45 -27.91 -23.22
CA ALA A 105 12.26 -29.36 -23.25
C ALA A 105 10.77 -29.74 -23.32
N GLU A 106 9.90 -28.95 -22.70
CA GLU A 106 8.44 -29.13 -22.75
C GLU A 106 7.76 -28.47 -23.97
N GLY A 107 8.52 -27.85 -24.88
CA GLY A 107 7.95 -27.16 -26.05
C GLY A 107 7.16 -25.88 -25.73
N ILE A 108 7.34 -25.30 -24.56
CA ILE A 108 6.62 -24.12 -24.10
C ILE A 108 7.21 -22.85 -24.71
N SER A 109 6.40 -22.06 -25.41
CA SER A 109 6.82 -20.84 -26.11
C SER A 109 6.58 -19.56 -25.31
N SER A 110 5.67 -19.59 -24.32
CA SER A 110 5.30 -18.43 -23.47
C SER A 110 5.12 -18.85 -22.03
N SER A 111 5.57 -18.01 -21.09
CA SER A 111 5.56 -18.30 -19.66
C SER A 111 5.14 -17.13 -18.82
N TYR A 112 4.63 -17.43 -17.62
CA TYR A 112 4.45 -16.50 -16.50
C TYR A 112 5.61 -16.68 -15.52
N ILE A 113 6.48 -15.69 -15.43
CA ILE A 113 7.70 -15.73 -14.61
C ILE A 113 7.50 -14.76 -13.44
N LEU A 114 7.34 -15.32 -12.25
CA LEU A 114 7.03 -14.59 -11.03
C LEU A 114 8.27 -14.60 -10.12
N LEU A 115 8.95 -13.46 -10.02
CA LEU A 115 10.14 -13.29 -9.17
C LEU A 115 9.74 -12.50 -7.92
N ASP A 116 9.61 -13.21 -6.81
CA ASP A 116 9.24 -12.61 -5.54
C ASP A 116 10.47 -12.13 -4.78
N GLU A 117 10.35 -10.98 -4.09
CA GLU A 117 11.44 -10.32 -3.35
C GLU A 117 12.72 -10.13 -4.21
N VAL A 118 12.56 -9.77 -5.48
CA VAL A 118 13.64 -9.64 -6.47
C VAL A 118 14.74 -8.65 -6.07
N THR A 119 14.49 -7.81 -5.10
CA THR A 119 15.45 -6.82 -4.56
C THR A 119 16.50 -7.41 -3.60
N TYR A 120 16.42 -8.70 -3.26
CA TYR A 120 17.40 -9.37 -2.41
C TYR A 120 18.74 -9.64 -3.11
N PRO A 121 18.79 -10.27 -4.31
CA PRO A 121 20.04 -10.49 -5.01
C PRO A 121 20.73 -9.17 -5.34
N ARG A 122 22.02 -9.10 -5.06
CA ARG A 122 22.78 -7.90 -5.44
C ARG A 122 22.79 -7.72 -6.95
N GLU A 123 22.52 -6.49 -7.39
CA GLU A 123 22.47 -6.10 -8.81
C GLU A 123 21.50 -6.95 -9.67
N TRP A 124 20.41 -7.46 -9.07
CA TRP A 124 19.40 -8.32 -9.72
C TRP A 124 18.96 -7.83 -11.10
N PHE A 125 18.86 -6.52 -11.26
CA PHE A 125 18.43 -5.88 -12.51
C PHE A 125 19.33 -6.20 -13.69
N ARG A 126 20.64 -6.50 -13.45
CA ARG A 126 21.57 -6.87 -14.52
C ARG A 126 21.18 -8.21 -15.16
N ALA A 127 20.76 -9.19 -14.36
CA ALA A 127 20.31 -10.49 -14.87
C ALA A 127 19.06 -10.32 -15.75
N VAL A 128 18.02 -9.73 -15.20
CA VAL A 128 16.72 -9.59 -15.90
C VAL A 128 16.87 -8.72 -17.16
N LYS A 129 17.55 -7.57 -17.06
CA LYS A 129 17.76 -6.66 -18.18
C LYS A 129 18.51 -7.32 -19.33
N SER A 130 19.65 -7.99 -19.05
CA SER A 130 20.43 -8.62 -20.10
C SER A 130 19.65 -9.72 -20.82
N MET A 131 18.83 -10.48 -20.10
CA MET A 131 18.00 -11.54 -20.71
C MET A 131 16.85 -10.96 -21.54
N ILE A 132 16.28 -9.83 -21.14
CA ILE A 132 15.30 -9.09 -21.96
C ILE A 132 15.98 -8.59 -23.26
N ASP A 133 17.15 -7.96 -23.15
CA ASP A 133 17.90 -7.41 -24.28
C ASP A 133 18.34 -8.52 -25.27
N MET A 134 18.63 -9.72 -24.77
CA MET A 134 18.91 -10.92 -25.58
C MET A 134 17.63 -11.55 -26.20
N GLY A 135 16.45 -11.04 -25.85
CA GLY A 135 15.18 -11.51 -26.41
C GLY A 135 14.65 -12.81 -25.81
N TYR A 136 15.17 -13.27 -24.67
CA TYR A 136 14.71 -14.54 -24.06
C TYR A 136 13.25 -14.50 -23.61
N PHE A 137 12.72 -13.32 -23.27
CA PHE A 137 11.40 -13.15 -22.67
C PHE A 137 10.36 -12.48 -23.61
N ARG A 138 10.60 -12.45 -24.93
CA ARG A 138 9.74 -11.74 -25.89
C ARG A 138 8.25 -12.12 -25.84
N ASN A 139 7.97 -13.36 -25.47
CA ASN A 139 6.61 -13.90 -25.40
C ASN A 139 6.14 -14.14 -23.96
N ASP A 140 6.84 -13.60 -22.97
CA ASP A 140 6.60 -13.91 -21.56
C ASP A 140 5.94 -12.76 -20.81
N VAL A 141 5.31 -13.12 -19.71
CA VAL A 141 4.84 -12.19 -18.68
C VAL A 141 5.75 -12.31 -17.46
N LEU A 142 6.46 -11.24 -17.15
CA LEU A 142 7.28 -11.14 -15.96
C LEU A 142 6.54 -10.32 -14.90
N VAL A 143 6.55 -10.83 -13.65
CA VAL A 143 6.06 -10.10 -12.47
C VAL A 143 7.18 -10.11 -11.44
N LEU A 144 7.71 -8.95 -11.13
CA LEU A 144 8.80 -8.75 -10.19
C LEU A 144 8.28 -8.04 -8.95
N SER A 145 8.31 -8.69 -7.79
CA SER A 145 7.89 -8.08 -6.54
C SER A 145 9.09 -7.67 -5.67
N GLY A 146 8.91 -6.61 -4.89
CA GLY A 146 9.90 -6.16 -3.91
C GLY A 146 9.34 -5.21 -2.88
N SER A 147 9.94 -5.21 -1.68
CA SER A 147 9.51 -4.38 -0.56
C SER A 147 10.26 -3.05 -0.46
N LEU A 148 11.50 -2.99 -0.96
CA LEU A 148 12.34 -1.80 -0.91
C LEU A 148 12.16 -0.95 -2.17
N SER A 149 11.54 0.21 -2.00
CA SER A 149 11.26 1.12 -3.12
C SER A 149 12.46 1.95 -3.57
N ILE A 150 13.49 2.16 -2.73
CA ILE A 150 14.55 3.14 -3.01
C ILE A 150 15.51 2.64 -4.07
N SER A 151 16.08 1.45 -3.89
CA SER A 151 16.91 0.81 -4.91
C SER A 151 16.03 0.29 -6.05
N ALA A 152 14.93 -0.39 -5.72
CA ALA A 152 14.03 -0.97 -6.70
C ALA A 152 13.42 0.06 -7.67
N ARG A 153 13.10 1.28 -7.21
CA ARG A 153 12.64 2.34 -8.13
C ARG A 153 13.72 2.78 -9.09
N ARG A 154 14.92 3.13 -8.60
CA ARG A 154 16.07 3.51 -9.45
C ARG A 154 16.46 2.38 -10.40
N GLU A 155 16.44 1.14 -9.90
CA GLU A 155 16.75 -0.04 -10.68
C GLU A 155 15.64 -0.34 -11.71
N ALA A 156 14.37 -0.18 -11.35
CA ALA A 156 13.24 -0.27 -12.28
C ALA A 156 13.25 0.84 -13.35
N GLU A 157 13.79 2.02 -13.06
CA GLU A 157 14.02 3.09 -14.05
C GLU A 157 15.00 2.65 -15.15
N THR A 158 15.94 1.73 -14.85
CA THR A 158 16.86 1.17 -15.86
C THR A 158 16.15 0.34 -16.94
N PHE A 159 14.88 -0.01 -16.71
CA PHE A 159 14.05 -0.75 -17.67
C PHE A 159 13.17 0.15 -18.55
N ALA A 160 13.48 1.45 -18.64
CA ALA A 160 12.82 2.33 -19.59
C ALA A 160 12.91 1.75 -21.02
N GLY A 161 11.77 1.70 -21.71
CA GLY A 161 11.65 1.09 -23.05
C GLY A 161 11.66 -0.44 -23.10
N ARG A 162 11.73 -1.17 -21.95
CA ARG A 162 11.82 -2.62 -21.86
C ARG A 162 10.63 -3.28 -21.14
N ARG A 163 9.52 -2.58 -21.03
CA ARG A 163 8.37 -3.06 -20.23
C ARG A 163 7.27 -3.74 -21.04
N GLY A 164 7.23 -3.49 -22.35
CA GLY A 164 6.13 -3.92 -23.17
C GLY A 164 4.80 -3.38 -22.61
N HIS A 165 3.86 -4.27 -22.33
CA HIS A 165 2.56 -3.92 -21.73
C HIS A 165 2.57 -3.89 -20.20
N GLY A 166 3.73 -4.06 -19.56
CA GLY A 166 3.86 -4.16 -18.10
C GLY A 166 3.57 -2.85 -17.37
N ARG A 167 3.21 -2.98 -16.10
CA ARG A 167 2.77 -1.90 -15.21
C ARG A 167 3.65 -1.76 -13.98
N ASN A 168 3.65 -0.58 -13.37
CA ASN A 168 4.20 -0.35 -12.03
C ASN A 168 3.07 -0.25 -11.04
N LEU A 169 3.00 -1.21 -10.16
CA LEU A 169 1.91 -1.36 -9.21
C LEU A 169 2.43 -1.26 -7.78
N VAL A 170 1.70 -0.55 -6.94
CA VAL A 170 1.96 -0.47 -5.49
C VAL A 170 0.78 -1.10 -4.77
N MET A 171 1.02 -2.24 -4.14
CA MET A 171 0.05 -2.90 -3.28
C MET A 171 0.11 -2.30 -1.88
N LEU A 172 -1.00 -1.81 -1.38
CA LEU A 172 -1.17 -1.15 -0.09
C LEU A 172 -2.04 -2.01 0.85
N PRO A 173 -2.12 -1.68 2.15
CA PRO A 173 -3.04 -2.36 3.05
C PRO A 173 -4.49 -2.27 2.59
N LEU A 174 -5.31 -3.23 3.03
CA LEU A 174 -6.73 -3.29 2.68
C LEU A 174 -7.43 -1.98 3.06
N PRO A 175 -8.07 -1.26 2.12
CA PRO A 175 -8.79 -0.04 2.45
C PRO A 175 -10.09 -0.35 3.21
N PHE A 176 -10.60 0.63 3.95
CA PHE A 176 -11.77 0.43 4.81
C PHE A 176 -12.98 -0.15 4.07
N GLY A 177 -13.30 0.35 2.87
CA GLY A 177 -14.45 -0.17 2.11
C GLY A 177 -14.35 -1.68 1.83
N ARG A 178 -13.14 -2.20 1.60
CA ARG A 178 -12.90 -3.65 1.46
C ARG A 178 -12.85 -4.36 2.80
N PHE A 179 -12.33 -3.71 3.84
CA PHE A 179 -12.33 -4.25 5.19
C PHE A 179 -13.77 -4.45 5.72
N ALA A 180 -14.69 -3.51 5.44
CA ALA A 180 -16.09 -3.61 5.82
C ALA A 180 -16.79 -4.84 5.19
N GLU A 181 -16.34 -5.32 4.02
CA GLU A 181 -16.86 -6.54 3.41
C GLU A 181 -16.63 -7.80 4.28
N LEU A 182 -15.60 -7.81 5.13
CA LEU A 182 -15.34 -8.90 6.07
C LEU A 182 -16.44 -9.03 7.14
N PHE A 183 -17.20 -7.94 7.36
CA PHE A 183 -18.39 -7.89 8.22
C PHE A 183 -19.70 -8.05 7.43
N GLY A 184 -19.64 -8.48 6.17
CA GLY A 184 -20.80 -8.62 5.31
C GLY A 184 -21.39 -7.30 4.79
N LEU A 185 -20.66 -6.18 4.90
CA LEU A 185 -21.09 -4.85 4.47
C LEU A 185 -20.57 -4.58 3.05
N ARG A 186 -21.30 -5.05 2.06
CA ARG A 186 -20.99 -4.83 0.64
C ARG A 186 -21.82 -3.69 0.08
N LEU A 187 -21.20 -2.53 -0.07
CA LEU A 187 -21.83 -1.32 -0.61
C LEU A 187 -21.30 -1.02 -2.02
N PRO A 188 -22.13 -0.42 -2.88
CA PRO A 188 -21.63 0.08 -4.15
C PRO A 188 -20.63 1.20 -3.91
N ARG A 189 -19.58 1.26 -4.72
CA ARG A 189 -18.48 2.22 -4.59
C ARG A 189 -18.33 3.04 -5.84
N GLY A 190 -17.80 4.25 -5.67
CA GLY A 190 -17.52 5.16 -6.78
C GLY A 190 -16.52 6.23 -6.42
N GLY A 191 -16.27 7.13 -7.35
CA GLY A 191 -15.41 8.30 -7.11
C GLY A 191 -16.02 9.29 -6.11
N LEU A 192 -15.28 10.35 -5.79
CA LEU A 192 -15.67 11.33 -4.78
C LEU A 192 -17.05 11.94 -5.06
N GLU A 193 -17.33 12.34 -6.30
CA GLU A 193 -18.64 12.94 -6.67
C GLU A 193 -19.82 11.95 -6.47
N TYR A 194 -19.59 10.65 -6.72
CA TYR A 194 -20.59 9.62 -6.43
C TYR A 194 -20.93 9.57 -4.94
N VAL A 195 -19.89 9.62 -4.08
CA VAL A 195 -20.07 9.61 -2.63
C VAL A 195 -20.81 10.85 -2.18
N LEU A 196 -20.33 12.04 -2.57
CA LEU A 196 -20.87 13.33 -2.15
C LEU A 196 -22.32 13.58 -2.62
N GLY A 197 -22.69 13.04 -3.78
CA GLY A 197 -24.03 13.16 -4.33
C GLY A 197 -25.02 12.07 -3.87
N GLY A 198 -24.52 10.99 -3.25
CA GLY A 198 -25.32 9.78 -3.03
C GLY A 198 -25.39 9.22 -1.61
N TYR A 199 -24.57 9.69 -0.67
CA TYR A 199 -24.41 9.09 0.67
C TYR A 199 -25.72 8.97 1.47
N MET A 200 -26.65 9.91 1.32
CA MET A 200 -27.95 9.89 2.03
C MET A 200 -28.77 8.61 1.79
N ARG A 201 -28.55 7.93 0.67
CA ARG A 201 -29.26 6.68 0.31
C ARG A 201 -28.78 5.47 1.15
N PHE A 202 -27.67 5.60 1.87
CA PHE A 202 -27.00 4.51 2.56
C PHE A 202 -26.96 4.69 4.08
N LEU A 203 -27.72 5.63 4.64
CA LEU A 203 -27.72 5.96 6.08
C LEU A 203 -28.09 4.78 6.96
N GLN A 204 -28.92 3.85 6.47
CA GLN A 204 -29.31 2.65 7.20
C GLN A 204 -28.11 1.71 7.54
N TYR A 205 -26.96 1.89 6.89
CA TYR A 205 -25.76 1.09 7.15
C TYR A 205 -24.83 1.73 8.18
N VAL A 206 -25.06 2.99 8.59
CA VAL A 206 -24.13 3.80 9.38
C VAL A 206 -23.77 3.11 10.70
N SER A 207 -24.73 2.61 11.47
CA SER A 207 -24.46 1.96 12.76
C SER A 207 -23.46 0.79 12.60
N ARG A 208 -23.72 -0.12 11.66
CA ARG A 208 -22.84 -1.27 11.41
C ARG A 208 -21.48 -0.85 10.83
N LEU A 209 -21.46 0.23 10.05
CA LEU A 209 -20.18 0.75 9.51
C LEU A 209 -19.35 1.43 10.59
N VAL A 210 -19.96 2.04 11.60
CA VAL A 210 -19.25 2.59 12.77
C VAL A 210 -18.53 1.48 13.51
N ASP A 211 -19.21 0.36 13.85
CA ASP A 211 -18.61 -0.79 14.53
C ASP A 211 -17.43 -1.38 13.72
N ALA A 212 -17.63 -1.54 12.41
CA ALA A 212 -16.58 -2.01 11.52
C ALA A 212 -15.40 -1.03 11.43
N PHE A 213 -15.65 0.28 11.48
CA PHE A 213 -14.62 1.30 11.40
C PHE A 213 -13.82 1.42 12.69
N GLU A 214 -14.46 1.33 13.84
CA GLU A 214 -13.76 1.26 15.14
C GLU A 214 -12.82 0.05 15.18
N THR A 215 -13.29 -1.10 14.66
CA THR A 215 -12.42 -2.28 14.48
C THR A 215 -11.28 -1.99 13.51
N TYR A 216 -11.54 -1.32 12.38
CA TYR A 216 -10.50 -0.94 11.42
C TYR A 216 -9.47 0.01 12.04
N LEU A 217 -9.89 1.01 12.82
CA LEU A 217 -8.97 1.91 13.55
C LEU A 217 -8.12 1.16 14.59
N ALA A 218 -8.64 0.05 15.11
CA ALA A 218 -7.90 -0.80 16.05
C ALA A 218 -6.92 -1.76 15.37
N VAL A 219 -7.28 -2.32 14.20
CA VAL A 219 -6.60 -3.44 13.54
C VAL A 219 -5.80 -3.00 12.32
N GLY A 220 -6.33 -2.05 11.53
CA GLY A 220 -5.83 -1.68 10.22
C GLY A 220 -6.11 -2.72 9.14
N GLY A 221 -5.49 -2.52 7.96
CA GLY A 221 -5.69 -3.36 6.78
C GLY A 221 -4.56 -4.34 6.46
N PHE A 222 -3.58 -4.55 7.35
CA PHE A 222 -2.51 -5.51 7.12
C PHE A 222 -3.00 -6.95 7.32
N PRO A 223 -2.72 -7.88 6.38
CA PRO A 223 -3.28 -9.23 6.40
C PRO A 223 -3.03 -10.01 7.69
N ASN A 224 -1.82 -9.96 8.24
CA ASN A 224 -1.49 -10.68 9.48
C ASN A 224 -2.27 -10.12 10.68
N ALA A 225 -2.40 -8.80 10.78
CA ALA A 225 -3.16 -8.17 11.86
C ALA A 225 -4.65 -8.51 11.77
N VAL A 226 -5.22 -8.43 10.57
CA VAL A 226 -6.62 -8.80 10.32
C VAL A 226 -6.85 -10.25 10.68
N ARG A 227 -6.00 -11.18 10.20
CA ARG A 227 -6.12 -12.61 10.51
C ARG A 227 -6.03 -12.91 12.01
N GLU A 228 -5.05 -12.32 12.72
CA GLU A 228 -4.93 -12.52 14.18
C GLU A 228 -6.14 -12.00 14.93
N TYR A 229 -6.65 -10.82 14.54
CA TYR A 229 -7.82 -10.26 15.19
C TYR A 229 -9.07 -11.13 15.03
N PHE A 230 -9.38 -11.57 13.81
CA PHE A 230 -10.55 -12.42 13.59
C PHE A 230 -10.43 -13.77 14.28
N LYS A 231 -9.21 -14.35 14.35
CA LYS A 231 -8.98 -15.65 14.99
C LYS A 231 -8.92 -15.58 16.52
N TYR A 232 -8.36 -14.49 17.09
CA TYR A 232 -8.04 -14.42 18.51
C TYR A 232 -8.69 -13.25 19.25
N GLY A 233 -9.46 -12.39 18.57
CA GLY A 233 -10.02 -11.16 19.12
C GLY A 233 -8.96 -10.09 19.45
N ARG A 234 -7.70 -10.30 19.11
CA ARG A 234 -6.58 -9.40 19.42
C ARG A 234 -5.41 -9.59 18.47
N ILE A 235 -4.56 -8.56 18.36
CA ILE A 235 -3.29 -8.64 17.65
C ILE A 235 -2.20 -9.01 18.66
N SER A 236 -1.45 -10.08 18.39
CA SER A 236 -0.38 -10.60 19.27
C SER A 236 1.01 -10.40 18.70
N SER A 237 1.36 -11.11 17.62
CA SER A 237 2.70 -11.11 17.03
C SER A 237 2.86 -10.11 15.88
N ALA A 238 1.79 -9.81 15.14
CA ALA A 238 1.86 -9.02 13.91
C ALA A 238 2.57 -7.65 14.07
N TYR A 239 2.44 -7.00 15.24
CA TYR A 239 3.16 -5.74 15.51
C TYR A 239 4.67 -5.93 15.54
N GLY A 240 5.15 -6.95 16.26
CA GLY A 240 6.58 -7.26 16.39
C GLY A 240 7.18 -7.70 15.06
N ASP A 241 6.47 -8.58 14.36
CA ASP A 241 6.89 -9.10 13.05
C ASP A 241 7.02 -7.98 12.01
N PHE A 242 6.06 -7.03 12.01
CA PHE A 242 6.10 -5.87 11.13
C PHE A 242 7.30 -4.96 11.43
N VAL A 243 7.51 -4.60 12.70
CA VAL A 243 8.64 -3.74 13.11
C VAL A 243 9.95 -4.42 12.75
N SER A 244 10.10 -5.72 13.03
CA SER A 244 11.31 -6.48 12.71
C SER A 244 11.58 -6.49 11.20
N ALA A 245 10.55 -6.65 10.38
CA ALA A 245 10.66 -6.60 8.92
C ALA A 245 11.11 -5.21 8.41
N VAL A 246 10.56 -4.13 8.99
CA VAL A 246 10.95 -2.74 8.67
C VAL A 246 12.41 -2.49 9.07
N LEU A 247 12.83 -2.94 10.27
CA LEU A 247 14.20 -2.79 10.75
C LEU A 247 15.20 -3.60 9.90
N SER A 248 14.82 -4.77 9.41
CA SER A 248 15.64 -5.53 8.47
C SER A 248 15.93 -4.73 7.19
N ASP A 249 14.91 -4.04 6.65
CA ASP A 249 15.10 -3.18 5.49
C ASP A 249 15.96 -1.95 5.80
N LEU A 250 15.79 -1.36 6.99
CA LEU A 250 16.62 -0.24 7.46
C LEU A 250 18.11 -0.63 7.55
N ASN A 251 18.39 -1.82 8.09
CA ASN A 251 19.74 -2.35 8.20
C ASN A 251 20.41 -2.59 6.83
N LYS A 252 19.66 -3.11 5.85
CA LYS A 252 20.16 -3.25 4.47
C LYS A 252 20.54 -1.90 3.86
N LEU A 253 19.84 -0.84 4.22
CA LEU A 253 20.13 0.53 3.78
C LEU A 253 21.22 1.22 4.61
N ARG A 254 21.80 0.54 5.61
CA ARG A 254 22.82 1.04 6.53
C ARG A 254 22.39 2.36 7.20
N ARG A 255 21.11 2.44 7.63
CA ARG A 255 20.52 3.62 8.27
C ARG A 255 20.45 3.43 9.78
N SER A 256 20.61 4.52 10.54
CA SER A 256 20.54 4.49 12.00
C SER A 256 19.12 4.17 12.49
N GLU A 257 18.99 3.09 13.27
CA GLU A 257 17.76 2.72 13.94
C GLU A 257 17.31 3.81 14.93
N THR A 258 18.25 4.42 15.66
CA THR A 258 17.96 5.48 16.63
C THR A 258 17.24 6.66 15.98
N PHE A 259 17.78 7.20 14.87
CA PHE A 259 17.13 8.32 14.19
C PHE A 259 15.82 7.94 13.52
N PHE A 260 15.71 6.70 13.03
CA PHE A 260 14.45 6.17 12.52
C PHE A 260 13.40 6.12 13.64
N LYS A 261 13.75 5.56 14.80
CA LYS A 261 12.87 5.45 15.97
C LYS A 261 12.38 6.81 16.44
N LEU A 262 13.26 7.80 16.54
CA LEU A 262 12.92 9.17 16.95
C LEU A 262 12.00 9.86 15.90
N THR A 263 12.26 9.66 14.60
CA THR A 263 11.41 10.21 13.54
C THR A 263 10.01 9.60 13.59
N VAL A 264 9.92 8.29 13.70
CA VAL A 264 8.65 7.55 13.84
C VAL A 264 7.89 8.01 15.07
N ARG A 265 8.56 8.15 16.22
CA ARG A 265 7.96 8.66 17.45
C ARG A 265 7.38 10.05 17.27
N ALA A 266 8.12 10.96 16.60
CA ALA A 266 7.64 12.29 16.30
C ALA A 266 6.32 12.28 15.51
N ILE A 267 6.22 11.42 14.50
CA ILE A 267 5.02 11.28 13.68
C ILE A 267 3.86 10.71 14.49
N VAL A 268 4.09 9.67 15.30
CA VAL A 268 3.05 9.08 16.17
C VAL A 268 2.49 10.12 17.15
N GLU A 269 3.37 10.83 17.85
CA GLU A 269 2.96 11.77 18.90
C GLU A 269 2.34 13.08 18.36
N LYS A 270 2.68 13.47 17.12
CA LYS A 270 2.21 14.73 16.53
C LYS A 270 0.98 14.58 15.63
N THR A 271 0.65 13.38 15.19
CA THR A 271 -0.58 13.15 14.39
C THR A 271 -1.81 13.54 15.22
N PRO A 272 -2.78 14.31 14.65
CA PRO A 272 -2.88 14.77 13.25
C PRO A 272 -2.31 16.18 13.00
N SER A 273 -1.65 16.78 13.99
CA SER A 273 -1.15 18.15 13.89
C SER A 273 -0.10 18.29 12.79
N ARG A 274 -0.07 19.45 12.16
CA ARG A 274 1.01 19.81 11.26
C ARG A 274 2.26 20.19 12.03
N PHE A 275 3.43 19.85 11.49
CA PHE A 275 4.72 20.25 12.05
C PHE A 275 5.83 20.26 10.98
N SER A 276 6.98 20.81 11.36
CA SER A 276 8.11 20.96 10.44
C SER A 276 9.16 19.89 10.63
N TYR A 277 10.03 19.70 9.64
CA TYR A 277 11.25 18.90 9.79
C TYR A 277 12.16 19.44 10.91
N HIS A 278 12.11 20.74 11.17
CA HIS A 278 12.83 21.36 12.30
C HIS A 278 12.30 20.82 13.65
N THR A 279 11.00 20.63 13.78
CA THR A 279 10.39 20.01 14.97
C THR A 279 10.93 18.59 15.18
N ILE A 280 11.01 17.77 14.14
CA ILE A 280 11.59 16.42 14.22
C ILE A 280 13.07 16.50 14.64
N SER A 281 13.84 17.41 14.03
CA SER A 281 15.25 17.59 14.31
C SER A 281 15.52 18.03 15.74
N LYS A 282 14.87 19.09 16.20
CA LYS A 282 15.17 19.74 17.48
C LYS A 282 14.40 19.16 18.66
N SER A 283 13.07 19.01 18.53
CA SER A 283 12.23 18.55 19.64
C SER A 283 12.35 17.05 19.90
N PHE A 284 12.67 16.25 18.86
CA PHE A 284 12.83 14.80 18.97
C PHE A 284 14.29 14.32 18.85
N GLY A 285 15.24 15.24 18.68
CA GLY A 285 16.66 14.89 18.72
C GLY A 285 17.22 14.14 17.51
N VAL A 286 16.60 14.26 16.33
CA VAL A 286 17.05 13.58 15.10
C VAL A 286 18.32 14.24 14.50
N GLY A 287 18.93 15.17 15.20
CA GLY A 287 20.15 15.84 14.74
C GLY A 287 19.86 17.01 13.79
N MET A 288 20.41 16.99 12.59
CA MET A 288 20.21 18.06 11.60
C MET A 288 18.86 17.93 10.88
N VAL A 289 18.29 19.07 10.45
CA VAL A 289 17.05 19.09 9.64
C VAL A 289 17.15 18.21 8.39
N LYS A 290 18.30 18.20 7.72
CA LYS A 290 18.55 17.34 6.56
C LYS A 290 18.41 15.85 6.90
N THR A 291 18.81 15.45 8.10
CA THR A 291 18.63 14.09 8.59
C THR A 291 17.15 13.76 8.76
N ALA A 292 16.38 14.65 9.42
CA ALA A 292 14.94 14.50 9.57
C ALA A 292 14.22 14.35 8.21
N VAL A 293 14.54 15.22 7.23
CA VAL A 293 14.03 15.11 5.86
C VAL A 293 14.32 13.72 5.28
N SER A 294 15.57 13.27 5.39
CA SER A 294 15.98 11.99 4.78
C SER A 294 15.29 10.76 5.40
N TYR A 295 14.91 10.81 6.70
CA TYR A 295 14.16 9.72 7.34
C TYR A 295 12.66 9.76 7.03
N VAL A 296 12.08 10.95 6.87
CA VAL A 296 10.70 11.09 6.37
C VAL A 296 10.60 10.58 4.93
N GLU A 297 11.51 11.00 4.05
CA GLU A 297 11.58 10.47 2.68
C GLU A 297 11.79 8.95 2.66
N LEU A 298 12.57 8.41 3.60
CA LEU A 298 12.76 6.97 3.74
C LEU A 298 11.44 6.26 4.05
N LEU A 299 10.66 6.77 5.00
CA LEU A 299 9.33 6.23 5.34
C LEU A 299 8.37 6.28 4.15
N GLU A 300 8.38 7.37 3.36
CA GLU A 300 7.59 7.46 2.13
C GLU A 300 8.04 6.45 1.07
N LYS A 301 9.35 6.30 0.90
CA LYS A 301 9.94 5.33 -0.04
C LYS A 301 9.70 3.89 0.39
N MET A 302 9.51 3.61 1.68
CA MET A 302 9.07 2.31 2.20
C MET A 302 7.54 2.12 2.10
N PHE A 303 6.83 3.07 1.51
CA PHE A 303 5.36 3.09 1.43
C PHE A 303 4.66 3.02 2.78
N LEU A 304 5.25 3.60 3.82
CA LEU A 304 4.69 3.61 5.17
C LEU A 304 4.04 4.95 5.53
N LEU A 305 4.41 6.01 4.82
CA LEU A 305 4.04 7.39 5.14
C LEU A 305 3.53 8.13 3.91
N LYS A 306 2.58 9.03 4.15
CA LYS A 306 2.16 10.07 3.21
C LYS A 306 2.41 11.45 3.83
N THR A 307 3.17 12.28 3.13
CA THR A 307 3.30 13.70 3.45
C THR A 307 2.20 14.49 2.74
N VAL A 308 1.48 15.30 3.50
CA VAL A 308 0.45 16.22 2.98
C VAL A 308 0.96 17.64 3.15
N TYR A 309 1.08 18.33 2.02
CA TYR A 309 1.60 19.71 1.97
C TYR A 309 0.49 20.73 2.16
N ALA A 310 0.88 21.89 2.67
CA ALA A 310 -0.01 23.06 2.72
C ALA A 310 -0.30 23.56 1.31
N MET A 311 -1.52 24.01 1.09
CA MET A 311 -1.97 24.76 -0.07
C MET A 311 -2.52 26.12 0.39
N ASP A 312 -2.35 27.15 -0.39
CA ASP A 312 -2.97 28.45 -0.11
C ASP A 312 -4.36 28.59 -0.77
N THR A 313 -5.02 29.71 -0.54
CA THR A 313 -6.36 30.00 -1.07
C THR A 313 -6.41 30.20 -2.58
N SER A 314 -5.24 30.36 -3.25
CA SER A 314 -5.13 30.43 -4.71
C SER A 314 -4.95 29.05 -5.36
N GLY A 315 -4.67 28.01 -4.55
CA GLY A 315 -4.40 26.66 -5.03
C GLY A 315 -2.90 26.37 -5.19
N GLU A 316 -2.01 27.27 -4.77
CA GLU A 316 -0.58 27.04 -4.81
C GLU A 316 -0.09 26.21 -3.65
N VAL A 317 0.70 25.18 -3.96
CA VAL A 317 1.35 24.34 -2.95
C VAL A 317 2.47 25.11 -2.26
N GLN A 318 2.52 25.02 -0.93
CA GLN A 318 3.46 25.74 -0.06
C GLN A 318 4.51 24.80 0.55
N PRO A 319 5.56 24.36 -0.18
CA PRO A 319 6.48 23.31 0.27
C PRO A 319 7.32 23.70 1.50
N ARG A 320 7.49 25.00 1.77
CA ARG A 320 8.26 25.51 2.92
C ARG A 320 7.48 25.55 4.22
N ARG A 321 6.13 25.48 4.16
CA ARG A 321 5.30 25.46 5.36
C ARG A 321 5.37 24.13 6.09
N GLU A 322 4.83 24.07 7.30
CA GLU A 322 4.59 22.85 8.06
C GLU A 322 3.80 21.86 7.23
N LYS A 323 3.94 20.57 7.52
CA LYS A 323 3.31 19.48 6.79
C LYS A 323 2.52 18.62 7.77
N LYS A 324 1.51 17.92 7.28
CA LYS A 324 0.90 16.81 7.99
C LYS A 324 1.57 15.51 7.50
N PHE A 325 1.92 14.65 8.44
CA PHE A 325 2.56 13.37 8.15
C PHE A 325 1.67 12.25 8.66
N TYR A 326 1.15 11.43 7.74
CA TYR A 326 0.26 10.33 8.09
C TYR A 326 0.87 8.99 7.72
N PHE A 327 0.92 8.06 8.68
CA PHE A 327 1.12 6.66 8.29
C PHE A 327 -0.10 6.19 7.50
N ILE A 328 0.16 5.36 6.49
CA ILE A 328 -0.84 4.97 5.49
C ILE A 328 -1.95 4.04 6.03
N ASP A 329 -1.83 3.57 7.26
CA ASP A 329 -2.74 2.59 7.85
C ASP A 329 -2.73 2.67 9.39
N PRO A 330 -3.89 2.51 10.07
CA PRO A 330 -3.97 2.52 11.52
C PRO A 330 -3.07 1.51 12.23
N PHE A 331 -2.85 0.33 11.64
CA PHE A 331 -1.95 -0.68 12.18
C PHE A 331 -0.54 -0.16 12.41
N ILE A 332 -0.01 0.64 11.49
CA ILE A 332 1.35 1.18 11.55
C ILE A 332 1.52 2.09 12.77
N TYR A 333 0.52 2.93 13.06
CA TYR A 333 0.54 3.78 14.26
C TYR A 333 0.66 2.95 15.54
N ARG A 334 -0.11 1.87 15.65
CA ARG A 334 -0.11 1.01 16.83
C ARG A 334 1.18 0.19 16.95
N ALA A 335 1.70 -0.35 15.85
CA ALA A 335 2.96 -1.07 15.82
C ALA A 335 4.12 -0.17 16.26
N PHE A 336 4.19 1.03 15.71
CA PHE A 336 5.24 1.98 16.03
C PHE A 336 5.08 2.63 17.40
N ALA A 337 3.86 2.89 17.87
CA ALA A 337 3.62 3.38 19.23
C ALA A 337 4.16 2.37 20.26
N ARG A 338 3.90 1.08 20.10
CA ARG A 338 4.44 0.02 20.98
C ARG A 338 5.97 -0.02 20.94
N TRP A 339 6.57 0.01 19.76
CA TRP A 339 8.02 -0.05 19.59
C TRP A 339 8.75 1.16 20.16
N THR A 340 8.18 2.37 19.99
CA THR A 340 8.77 3.63 20.45
C THR A 340 8.36 4.00 21.88
N MET A 341 7.45 3.24 22.50
CA MET A 341 6.80 3.56 23.79
C MET A 341 6.10 4.92 23.76
N ALA A 342 5.61 5.33 22.59
CA ALA A 342 4.82 6.55 22.43
C ALA A 342 3.34 6.27 22.71
N LYS A 343 2.61 7.32 23.13
CA LYS A 343 1.14 7.23 23.21
C LYS A 343 0.58 7.16 21.79
N PRO A 344 -0.23 6.15 21.45
CA PRO A 344 -0.88 6.10 20.14
C PRO A 344 -1.84 7.27 19.97
N PRO A 345 -2.06 7.76 18.73
CA PRO A 345 -3.10 8.75 18.44
C PRO A 345 -4.48 8.25 18.87
N ASP A 346 -5.37 9.19 19.21
CA ASP A 346 -6.75 8.88 19.50
C ASP A 346 -7.55 8.55 18.21
N GLU A 347 -8.80 8.16 18.38
CA GLU A 347 -9.66 7.77 17.25
C GLU A 347 -9.93 8.91 16.27
N HIS A 348 -10.03 10.15 16.76
CA HIS A 348 -10.18 11.32 15.91
C HIS A 348 -8.97 11.48 14.98
N ALA A 349 -7.77 11.43 15.54
CA ALA A 349 -6.52 11.54 14.79
C ALA A 349 -6.35 10.38 13.78
N LEU A 350 -6.72 9.16 14.17
CA LEU A 350 -6.69 8.00 13.27
C LEU A 350 -7.75 8.09 12.16
N ALA A 351 -8.94 8.62 12.46
CA ALA A 351 -10.00 8.82 11.46
C ALA A 351 -9.59 9.87 10.41
N GLU A 352 -8.97 10.99 10.85
CA GLU A 352 -8.40 11.99 9.95
C GLU A 352 -7.29 11.41 9.08
N ALA A 353 -6.34 10.67 9.68
CA ALA A 353 -5.28 10.00 8.94
C ALA A 353 -5.83 8.98 7.92
N ALA A 354 -6.86 8.20 8.30
CA ALA A 354 -7.50 7.26 7.40
C ALA A 354 -8.18 7.98 6.24
N ALA A 355 -8.93 9.06 6.48
CA ALA A 355 -9.58 9.84 5.43
C ALA A 355 -8.54 10.42 4.46
N ALA A 356 -7.51 11.09 4.96
CA ALA A 356 -6.45 11.69 4.16
C ALA A 356 -5.69 10.64 3.31
N THR A 357 -5.34 9.51 3.91
CA THR A 357 -4.55 8.47 3.22
C THR A 357 -5.38 7.65 2.23
N HIS A 358 -6.67 7.44 2.46
CA HIS A 358 -7.57 6.84 1.48
C HIS A 358 -7.79 7.75 0.28
N LEU A 359 -8.03 9.04 0.50
CA LEU A 359 -8.10 10.04 -0.57
C LEU A 359 -6.78 10.11 -1.36
N ALA A 360 -5.64 10.01 -0.69
CA ALA A 360 -4.33 10.06 -1.34
C ALA A 360 -4.01 8.86 -2.26
N ARG A 361 -4.81 7.79 -2.22
CA ARG A 361 -4.72 6.69 -3.22
C ARG A 361 -5.40 7.03 -4.55
N LEU A 362 -6.25 8.06 -4.55
CA LEU A 362 -7.08 8.46 -5.71
C LEU A 362 -6.72 9.85 -6.24
N TYR A 363 -6.30 10.74 -5.36
CA TYR A 363 -6.11 12.17 -5.65
C TYR A 363 -4.81 12.71 -5.04
N ASP A 364 -4.34 13.83 -5.56
CA ASP A 364 -3.39 14.65 -4.83
C ASP A 364 -4.11 15.31 -3.65
N VAL A 365 -3.58 15.14 -2.45
CA VAL A 365 -4.15 15.63 -1.21
C VAL A 365 -3.26 16.71 -0.63
N PHE A 366 -3.87 17.84 -0.28
CA PHE A 366 -3.27 18.97 0.40
C PHE A 366 -4.09 19.29 1.65
N TYR A 367 -3.56 20.09 2.56
CA TYR A 367 -4.36 20.76 3.58
C TYR A 367 -4.35 22.27 3.36
N LEU A 368 -5.39 22.98 3.80
CA LEU A 368 -5.47 24.41 3.65
C LEU A 368 -5.68 25.08 5.01
N ARG A 369 -4.90 26.12 5.28
CA ARG A 369 -5.03 26.95 6.48
C ARG A 369 -5.23 28.41 6.10
N HIS A 370 -6.35 28.96 6.54
CA HIS A 370 -6.67 30.38 6.46
C HIS A 370 -7.34 30.79 7.79
N ASP A 371 -8.60 31.19 7.85
CA ASP A 371 -9.35 31.48 9.07
C ASP A 371 -9.92 30.22 9.76
N GLY A 372 -9.26 29.12 9.62
CA GLY A 372 -9.54 27.76 10.05
C GLY A 372 -8.59 26.80 9.36
N GLU A 373 -8.80 25.51 9.54
CA GLU A 373 -8.04 24.46 8.84
C GLU A 373 -9.03 23.53 8.13
N ILE A 374 -8.72 23.21 6.86
CA ILE A 374 -9.36 22.14 6.10
C ILE A 374 -8.34 20.99 6.06
N ASP A 375 -8.69 19.84 6.61
CA ASP A 375 -7.75 18.72 6.84
C ASP A 375 -7.28 18.06 5.57
N ALA A 376 -8.16 17.92 4.57
CA ALA A 376 -7.82 17.44 3.25
C ALA A 376 -8.49 18.28 2.17
N VAL A 377 -7.72 18.72 1.19
CA VAL A 377 -8.20 19.36 -0.02
C VAL A 377 -7.78 18.51 -1.20
N VAL A 378 -8.72 18.13 -2.03
CA VAL A 378 -8.49 17.31 -3.22
C VAL A 378 -8.99 18.03 -4.47
N ARG A 379 -8.31 17.81 -5.59
CA ARG A 379 -8.78 18.28 -6.88
C ARG A 379 -9.65 17.21 -7.53
N SER A 380 -10.90 17.55 -7.86
CA SER A 380 -11.82 16.70 -8.60
C SER A 380 -12.28 17.46 -9.85
N GLY A 381 -11.77 17.06 -11.02
CA GLY A 381 -11.92 17.82 -12.26
C GLY A 381 -11.32 19.22 -12.15
N ASP A 382 -12.13 20.25 -12.40
CA ASP A 382 -11.72 21.67 -12.34
C ASP A 382 -12.00 22.34 -10.97
N ALA A 383 -12.51 21.57 -10.00
CA ALA A 383 -12.88 22.09 -8.68
C ALA A 383 -11.98 21.50 -7.57
N TYR A 384 -11.74 22.30 -6.53
CA TYR A 384 -11.17 21.83 -5.28
C TYR A 384 -12.30 21.59 -4.27
N ILE A 385 -12.26 20.41 -3.64
CA ILE A 385 -13.20 19.97 -2.61
C ILE A 385 -12.45 19.87 -1.29
N GLY A 386 -12.95 20.51 -0.25
CA GLY A 386 -12.43 20.45 1.10
C GLY A 386 -13.15 19.38 1.92
N ILE A 387 -12.39 18.67 2.73
CA ILE A 387 -12.85 17.66 3.69
C ILE A 387 -12.30 18.04 5.07
N GLU A 388 -13.19 18.32 6.02
CA GLU A 388 -12.87 18.50 7.43
C GLU A 388 -13.28 17.25 8.20
N VAL A 389 -12.42 16.75 9.08
CA VAL A 389 -12.74 15.57 9.91
C VAL A 389 -13.06 16.03 11.33
N LYS A 390 -14.32 15.87 11.75
CA LYS A 390 -14.83 16.17 13.09
C LYS A 390 -15.39 14.88 13.68
N TYR A 391 -14.53 14.01 14.21
CA TYR A 391 -14.93 12.70 14.73
C TYR A 391 -15.66 12.83 16.08
N GLY A 392 -16.79 13.55 16.06
CA GLY A 392 -17.70 13.91 17.14
C GLY A 392 -18.94 14.55 16.55
N ARG A 393 -19.65 15.41 17.30
CA ARG A 393 -20.77 16.21 16.77
C ARG A 393 -20.24 17.24 15.78
N ALA A 394 -20.78 17.23 14.57
CA ALA A 394 -20.43 18.15 13.51
C ALA A 394 -21.60 19.05 13.17
N GLU A 395 -21.33 20.32 12.93
CA GLU A 395 -22.28 21.28 12.37
C GLU A 395 -22.05 21.39 10.86
N GLY A 396 -23.13 21.61 10.12
CA GLY A 396 -23.22 21.54 8.67
C GLY A 396 -22.26 22.39 7.86
N ALA A 397 -22.35 22.21 6.56
CA ALA A 397 -21.43 22.69 5.53
C ALA A 397 -21.01 24.14 5.67
N ARG A 398 -19.73 24.40 5.55
CA ARG A 398 -19.14 25.73 5.64
C ARG A 398 -18.62 26.23 4.29
N ARG A 399 -18.57 27.54 4.26
CA ARG A 399 -18.15 28.57 3.29
C ARG A 399 -17.13 28.09 2.23
N VAL A 400 -17.36 28.55 1.01
CA VAL A 400 -16.34 28.65 -0.05
C VAL A 400 -15.09 29.37 0.49
N LEU A 401 -13.91 28.77 0.31
CA LEU A 401 -12.63 29.33 0.73
C LEU A 401 -11.64 29.37 -0.44
N GLY A 402 -11.50 30.53 -1.06
CA GLY A 402 -10.64 30.67 -2.23
C GLY A 402 -11.04 29.73 -3.37
N VAL A 403 -10.10 28.88 -3.79
CA VAL A 403 -10.35 27.88 -4.85
C VAL A 403 -11.22 26.70 -4.40
N VAL A 404 -11.40 26.49 -3.09
CA VAL A 404 -12.22 25.41 -2.54
C VAL A 404 -13.69 25.81 -2.64
N LYS A 405 -14.43 25.16 -3.52
CA LYS A 405 -15.82 25.50 -3.84
C LYS A 405 -16.83 24.84 -2.93
N ARG A 406 -16.51 23.69 -2.38
CA ARG A 406 -17.36 22.91 -1.47
C ARG A 406 -16.51 22.34 -0.35
N ILE A 407 -17.01 22.39 0.89
CA ILE A 407 -16.38 21.80 2.06
C ILE A 407 -17.38 20.86 2.70
N TYR A 408 -16.99 19.61 2.92
CA TYR A 408 -17.77 18.60 3.60
C TYR A 408 -17.14 18.27 4.95
N THR A 409 -17.98 18.02 5.94
CA THR A 409 -17.53 17.60 7.26
C THR A 409 -17.72 16.09 7.42
N LEU A 410 -16.67 15.38 7.78
CA LEU A 410 -16.75 13.97 8.14
C LEU A 410 -16.96 13.85 9.66
N SER A 411 -18.10 13.30 10.06
CA SER A 411 -18.47 13.03 11.45
C SER A 411 -18.20 11.58 11.83
N ARG A 412 -18.40 11.19 13.09
CA ARG A 412 -18.37 9.78 13.49
C ARG A 412 -19.58 9.02 12.91
N ASP A 413 -20.77 9.51 13.14
CA ASP A 413 -22.05 8.82 12.89
C ASP A 413 -23.19 9.75 12.44
N SER A 414 -23.02 11.07 12.59
CA SER A 414 -24.06 12.05 12.25
C SER A 414 -24.07 12.30 10.74
N ALA A 415 -25.27 12.46 10.18
CA ALA A 415 -25.48 12.79 8.78
C ALA A 415 -26.43 13.98 8.66
N ASP A 416 -26.04 14.94 7.83
CA ASP A 416 -26.83 16.11 7.46
C ASP A 416 -26.35 16.62 6.10
N GLU A 417 -26.96 17.67 5.55
CA GLU A 417 -26.48 18.31 4.34
C GLU A 417 -25.04 18.81 4.53
N GLY A 418 -24.10 18.22 3.76
CA GLY A 418 -22.66 18.49 3.88
C GLY A 418 -21.95 17.83 5.08
N VAL A 419 -22.66 17.04 5.88
CA VAL A 419 -22.08 16.22 6.97
C VAL A 419 -22.25 14.75 6.64
N ILE A 420 -21.15 14.03 6.57
CA ILE A 420 -21.14 12.62 6.15
C ILE A 420 -20.47 11.79 7.25
N PRO A 421 -21.06 10.67 7.71
CA PRO A 421 -20.33 9.74 8.57
C PRO A 421 -19.04 9.26 7.92
N THR A 422 -17.90 9.40 8.60
CA THR A 422 -16.58 8.98 8.10
C THR A 422 -16.58 7.53 7.62
N PRO A 423 -17.14 6.56 8.39
CA PRO A 423 -17.20 5.17 7.92
C PRO A 423 -18.05 5.01 6.65
N LEU A 424 -19.15 5.75 6.51
CA LEU A 424 -19.96 5.71 5.30
C LEU A 424 -19.21 6.31 4.11
N PHE A 425 -18.56 7.46 4.29
CA PHE A 425 -17.73 8.11 3.27
C PHE A 425 -16.68 7.17 2.73
N LEU A 426 -15.90 6.53 3.62
CA LEU A 426 -14.82 5.62 3.24
C LEU A 426 -15.32 4.27 2.67
N ALA A 427 -16.51 3.80 3.09
CA ALA A 427 -17.10 2.58 2.55
C ALA A 427 -17.63 2.74 1.13
N LEU A 428 -18.13 3.93 0.78
CA LEU A 428 -18.67 4.26 -0.55
C LEU A 428 -17.56 4.69 -1.53
N LEU A 429 -16.40 5.12 -1.04
CA LEU A 429 -15.30 5.55 -1.89
C LEU A 429 -14.59 4.33 -2.48
N ASP A 430 -14.44 4.29 -3.82
CA ASP A 430 -13.77 3.18 -4.50
C ASP A 430 -12.25 3.28 -4.41
N VAL A 431 -11.75 3.09 -3.20
CA VAL A 431 -10.31 3.12 -2.90
C VAL A 431 -9.68 1.78 -3.29
N PRO A 432 -8.71 1.77 -4.21
CA PRO A 432 -8.03 0.53 -4.57
C PRO A 432 -7.06 0.08 -3.48
N GLN A 433 -6.88 -1.24 -3.35
CA GLN A 433 -5.76 -1.81 -2.60
C GLN A 433 -4.44 -1.64 -3.35
N THR A 434 -4.48 -1.75 -4.67
CA THR A 434 -3.31 -1.61 -5.55
C THR A 434 -3.46 -0.37 -6.41
N VAL A 435 -2.47 0.51 -6.39
CA VAL A 435 -2.42 1.71 -7.21
C VAL A 435 -1.37 1.56 -8.32
N GLU A 436 -1.68 2.04 -9.51
CA GLU A 436 -0.71 2.17 -10.58
C GLU A 436 0.06 3.49 -10.39
N VAL A 437 1.38 3.40 -10.40
CA VAL A 437 2.23 4.59 -10.26
C VAL A 437 2.91 4.88 -11.59
N PRO A 438 2.94 6.15 -12.02
CA PRO A 438 3.66 6.51 -13.23
C PRO A 438 5.14 6.15 -13.10
N ILE A 439 5.75 5.86 -14.23
CA ILE A 439 7.20 5.82 -14.35
C ILE A 439 7.65 7.23 -14.05
N LEU A 440 8.30 7.44 -12.92
CA LEU A 440 8.96 8.71 -12.71
C LEU A 440 10.06 8.84 -13.76
N ALA A 441 9.85 9.77 -14.68
CA ALA A 441 10.86 10.21 -15.61
C ALA A 441 11.95 11.00 -14.87
#